data_b3cfd625380b00d4f97de330ff659759
#
_entry.id   b3cfd625380b00d4f97de330ff659759
#
_cell.length_a   1.000
_cell.length_b   1.000
_cell.length_c   1.000
_cell.angle_alpha   90.00
_cell.angle_beta   90.00
_cell.angle_gamma   90.00
#
_symmetry.space_group_name_H-M   'P 1'
#
loop_
_entity.id
_entity.type
_entity.pdbx_description
1 polymer ?
#
loop_
_entity_poly.entity_id
_entity_poly.type
_entity_poly.pdbx_seq_one_letter_code
_entity_poly.pdbx_strand_id
1 'polypeptide(L)'
;MNTLRLNIVTPNGSVYEREDVEMAVLQTTAGEMGIMYGHIPTVAALKTGHVKVNFHNGNEFIAVSDGFIEARQHQLSIIVQTAEPASEIDVERADRK
;
A
#
# COMPACT_ATOMS: atom_id res chain seq x y z
N MET A 1 -15.44 5.12 12.98
CA MET A 1 -15.04 4.04 12.10
C MET A 1 -13.55 3.81 12.17
N ASN A 2 -13.14 2.57 12.24
CA ASN A 2 -11.72 2.25 12.39
C ASN A 2 -11.04 2.10 11.06
N THR A 3 -9.97 2.84 10.87
CA THR A 3 -9.21 2.76 9.63
C THR A 3 -7.74 2.50 9.94
N LEU A 4 -7.04 2.10 8.91
CA LEU A 4 -5.65 1.72 9.00
C LEU A 4 -4.79 2.89 8.56
N ARG A 5 -3.70 3.12 9.25
CA ARG A 5 -2.71 4.10 8.81
C ARG A 5 -1.69 3.38 7.95
N LEU A 6 -1.45 3.90 6.77
CA LEU A 6 -0.52 3.29 5.83
C LEU A 6 0.63 4.25 5.55
N ASN A 7 1.84 3.72 5.54
CA ASN A 7 3.04 4.51 5.33
C ASN A 7 3.99 3.72 4.45
N ILE A 8 4.47 4.35 3.37
CA ILE A 8 5.43 3.72 2.47
C ILE A 8 6.73 4.49 2.58
N VAL A 9 7.79 3.80 2.94
CA VAL A 9 9.08 4.40 3.24
C VAL A 9 10.14 3.85 2.30
N THR A 10 10.99 4.74 1.80
CA THR A 10 12.14 4.36 1.00
C THR A 10 13.38 4.93 1.68
N PRO A 11 14.59 4.60 1.18
CA PRO A 11 15.79 5.20 1.74
C PRO A 11 15.80 6.73 1.68
N ASN A 12 14.98 7.31 0.81
CA ASN A 12 14.89 8.76 0.72
C ASN A 12 13.83 9.34 1.62
N GLY A 13 13.16 8.51 2.40
CA GLY A 13 12.17 8.97 3.35
C GLY A 13 10.79 8.46 3.00
N SER A 14 9.80 9.02 3.67
CA SER A 14 8.42 8.63 3.47
C SER A 14 7.91 9.20 2.16
N VAL A 15 7.31 8.36 1.32
CA VAL A 15 6.81 8.80 0.02
C VAL A 15 5.30 8.73 -0.06
N TYR A 16 4.64 8.14 0.94
CA TYR A 16 3.20 8.04 0.92
C TYR A 16 2.70 7.80 2.33
N GLU A 17 1.70 8.56 2.73
CA GLU A 17 1.08 8.37 4.04
C GLU A 17 -0.40 8.63 3.91
N ARG A 18 -1.18 7.80 4.60
CA ARG A 18 -2.61 7.99 4.59
C ARG A 18 -3.19 7.37 5.85
N GLU A 19 -4.18 8.02 6.44
CA GLU A 19 -4.73 7.54 7.70
C GLU A 19 -6.14 6.98 7.57
N ASP A 20 -6.76 7.10 6.41
CA ASP A 20 -8.12 6.67 6.23
C ASP A 20 -8.25 5.42 5.38
N VAL A 21 -7.29 4.53 5.48
CA VAL A 21 -7.26 3.34 4.64
C VAL A 21 -8.21 2.29 5.19
N GLU A 22 -9.09 1.78 4.32
CA GLU A 22 -9.99 0.72 4.70
C GLU A 22 -9.36 -0.64 4.47
N MET A 23 -8.60 -0.77 3.40
CA MET A 23 -7.89 -2.01 3.12
C MET A 23 -6.75 -1.72 2.17
N ALA A 24 -5.64 -2.40 2.38
CA ALA A 24 -4.52 -2.36 1.45
C ALA A 24 -4.33 -3.76 0.91
N VAL A 25 -4.23 -3.88 -0.41
CA VAL A 25 -4.00 -5.16 -1.07
C VAL A 25 -2.63 -5.11 -1.70
N LEU A 26 -1.80 -6.09 -1.37
CA LEU A 26 -0.44 -6.08 -1.85
C LEU A 26 0.02 -7.49 -2.18
N GLN A 27 1.13 -7.59 -2.87
CA GLN A 27 1.65 -8.87 -3.33
C GLN A 27 2.84 -9.27 -2.50
N THR A 28 2.72 -10.36 -1.77
CA THR A 28 3.84 -10.86 -0.99
C THR A 28 4.39 -12.11 -1.66
N THR A 29 5.52 -12.58 -1.17
CA THR A 29 6.09 -13.80 -1.71
C THR A 29 5.20 -14.99 -1.45
N ALA A 30 4.27 -14.88 -0.51
CA ALA A 30 3.32 -15.95 -0.22
C ALA A 30 2.00 -15.75 -0.98
N GLY A 31 1.89 -14.71 -1.79
CA GLY A 31 0.68 -14.45 -2.55
C GLY A 31 0.08 -13.10 -2.20
N GLU A 32 -1.10 -12.88 -2.72
CA GLU A 32 -1.80 -11.63 -2.50
C GLU A 32 -2.31 -11.57 -1.06
N MET A 33 -2.19 -10.40 -0.44
CA MET A 33 -2.57 -10.24 0.95
C MET A 33 -3.36 -8.93 1.11
N GLY A 34 -4.48 -9.00 1.84
CA GLY A 34 -5.26 -7.82 2.15
C GLY A 34 -5.12 -7.49 3.62
N ILE A 35 -4.80 -6.25 3.93
CA ILE A 35 -4.58 -5.81 5.31
C ILE A 35 -5.61 -4.76 5.66
N MET A 36 -6.29 -4.98 6.77
CA MET A 36 -7.29 -4.06 7.28
C MET A 36 -7.01 -3.74 8.73
N TYR A 37 -7.74 -2.78 9.26
CA TYR A 37 -7.66 -2.49 10.69
C TYR A 37 -7.92 -3.77 11.47
N GLY A 38 -7.14 -3.97 12.51
CA GLY A 38 -7.32 -5.15 13.35
C GLY A 38 -6.53 -6.35 12.89
N HIS A 39 -5.72 -6.21 11.86
CA HIS A 39 -4.94 -7.31 11.35
C HIS A 39 -3.96 -7.82 12.42
N ILE A 40 -3.75 -9.11 12.44
CA ILE A 40 -2.78 -9.71 13.33
C ILE A 40 -1.40 -9.19 12.96
N PRO A 41 -0.54 -8.85 13.92
CA PRO A 41 0.81 -8.38 13.60
C PRO A 41 1.51 -9.36 12.68
N THR A 42 2.05 -8.85 11.58
CA THR A 42 2.61 -9.67 10.53
C THR A 42 3.80 -8.96 9.90
N VAL A 43 4.83 -9.74 9.57
CA VAL A 43 5.95 -9.25 8.77
C VAL A 43 6.02 -10.18 7.58
N ALA A 44 6.09 -9.61 6.38
CA ALA A 44 6.10 -10.42 5.17
C ALA A 44 6.97 -9.76 4.12
N ALA A 45 7.51 -10.57 3.23
CA ALA A 45 8.31 -10.06 2.11
C ALA A 45 7.37 -9.62 1.00
N LEU A 46 7.64 -8.44 0.48
CA LEU A 46 6.81 -7.83 -0.54
C LEU A 46 7.48 -7.98 -1.90
N LYS A 47 6.68 -8.38 -2.88
CA LYS A 47 7.17 -8.49 -4.24
C LYS A 47 7.01 -7.17 -4.98
N THR A 48 7.82 -6.97 -5.98
CA THR A 48 7.66 -5.85 -6.88
C THR A 48 6.26 -5.92 -7.50
N GLY A 49 5.58 -4.82 -7.51
CA GLY A 49 4.22 -4.77 -8.04
C GLY A 49 3.52 -3.51 -7.58
N HIS A 50 2.22 -3.64 -7.41
CA HIS A 50 1.41 -2.51 -6.99
C HIS A 50 0.79 -2.77 -5.64
N VAL A 51 0.67 -1.71 -4.86
CA VAL A 51 -0.11 -1.73 -3.64
C VAL A 51 -1.40 -0.98 -3.96
N LYS A 52 -2.52 -1.63 -3.75
CA LYS A 52 -3.82 -0.99 -3.95
C LYS A 52 -4.33 -0.54 -2.60
N VAL A 53 -4.59 0.74 -2.48
CA VAL A 53 -5.04 1.34 -1.23
C VAL A 53 -6.50 1.75 -1.40
N ASN A 54 -7.37 1.13 -0.63
CA ASN A 54 -8.80 1.45 -0.68
C ASN A 54 -9.17 2.35 0.48
N PHE A 55 -9.93 3.40 0.19
CA PHE A 55 -10.43 4.28 1.22
C PHE A 55 -11.87 4.66 0.86
N HIS A 56 -12.50 5.45 1.70
CA HIS A 56 -13.94 5.66 1.58
C HIS A 56 -14.37 6.13 0.20
N ASN A 57 -13.66 7.06 -0.37
CA ASN A 57 -14.08 7.66 -1.64
C ASN A 57 -13.39 7.10 -2.87
N GLY A 58 -12.67 6.02 -2.73
CA GLY A 58 -12.01 5.46 -3.90
C GLY A 58 -10.78 4.65 -3.55
N ASN A 59 -9.86 4.61 -4.49
CA ASN A 59 -8.63 3.85 -4.26
C ASN A 59 -7.49 4.46 -5.06
N GLU A 60 -6.29 4.04 -4.70
CA GLU A 60 -5.08 4.46 -5.39
C GLU A 60 -4.18 3.26 -5.56
N PHE A 61 -3.35 3.30 -6.58
CA PHE A 61 -2.34 2.28 -6.80
C PHE A 61 -0.97 2.93 -6.67
N ILE A 62 -0.08 2.27 -5.97
CA ILE A 62 1.29 2.75 -5.82
C ILE A 62 2.20 1.63 -6.32
N ALA A 63 3.06 1.95 -7.29
CA ALA A 63 4.02 0.99 -7.79
C ALA A 63 5.18 0.93 -6.81
N VAL A 64 5.56 -0.27 -6.40
CA VAL A 64 6.62 -0.43 -5.42
C VAL A 64 7.60 -1.49 -5.91
N SER A 65 8.84 -1.34 -5.51
CA SER A 65 9.84 -2.39 -5.71
C SER A 65 9.66 -3.40 -4.60
N ASP A 66 10.49 -4.44 -4.61
CA ASP A 66 10.42 -5.42 -3.55
C ASP A 66 10.94 -4.83 -2.25
N GLY A 67 10.55 -5.45 -1.16
CA GLY A 67 10.92 -5.02 0.16
C GLY A 67 10.19 -5.87 1.16
N PHE A 68 9.68 -5.25 2.21
CA PHE A 68 8.88 -6.00 3.16
C PHE A 68 7.88 -5.08 3.83
N ILE A 69 6.93 -5.69 4.51
CA ILE A 69 5.89 -4.97 5.21
C ILE A 69 5.87 -5.37 6.66
N GLU A 70 5.39 -4.46 7.49
CA GLU A 70 5.15 -4.74 8.87
C GLU A 70 3.75 -4.26 9.18
N ALA A 71 2.84 -5.19 9.47
CA ALA A 71 1.47 -4.87 9.77
C ALA A 71 1.24 -4.96 11.25
N ARG A 72 0.52 -3.98 11.79
CA ARG A 72 0.11 -3.98 13.18
C ARG A 72 -1.39 -3.77 13.21
N GLN A 73 -1.96 -3.68 14.40
CA GLN A 73 -3.40 -3.63 14.50
C GLN A 73 -3.99 -2.46 13.73
N HIS A 74 -3.35 -1.32 13.77
CA HIS A 74 -3.92 -0.15 13.10
C HIS A 74 -2.90 0.60 12.24
N GLN A 75 -1.80 -0.06 11.90
CA GLN A 75 -0.78 0.58 11.09
C GLN A 75 -0.10 -0.43 10.18
N LEU A 76 0.14 -0.02 8.94
CA LEU A 76 0.84 -0.83 7.97
C LEU A 76 2.02 -0.02 7.45
N SER A 77 3.23 -0.54 7.65
CA SER A 77 4.45 0.09 7.16
C SER A 77 4.96 -0.75 6.00
N ILE A 78 5.24 -0.08 4.89
CA ILE A 78 5.76 -0.73 3.69
C ILE A 78 7.13 -0.14 3.44
N ILE A 79 8.16 -0.97 3.52
CA ILE A 79 9.54 -0.55 3.38
C ILE A 79 10.09 -1.11 2.08
N VAL A 80 10.40 -0.23 1.14
CA VAL A 80 10.83 -0.62 -0.20
C VAL A 80 11.95 0.30 -0.67
N GLN A 81 12.60 -0.08 -1.76
CA GLN A 81 13.66 0.75 -2.30
C GLN A 81 13.10 1.93 -3.09
N THR A 82 12.03 1.70 -3.85
CA THR A 82 11.41 2.76 -4.63
C THR A 82 9.90 2.59 -4.60
N ALA A 83 9.21 3.69 -4.74
CA ALA A 83 7.75 3.70 -4.80
C ALA A 83 7.31 4.94 -5.52
N GLU A 84 6.23 4.82 -6.30
CA GLU A 84 5.64 6.00 -6.92
C GLU A 84 4.16 5.75 -7.21
N PRO A 85 3.37 6.81 -7.14
CA PRO A 85 1.95 6.68 -7.37
C PRO A 85 1.66 6.28 -8.81
N ALA A 86 0.97 5.20 -8.99
CA ALA A 86 0.61 4.74 -10.31
C ALA A 86 -0.76 5.24 -10.72
N SER A 87 -1.55 5.67 -9.74
CA SER A 87 -2.91 6.09 -10.02
C SER A 87 -2.98 7.30 -10.93
N GLU A 88 -1.97 8.15 -10.87
CA GLU A 88 -1.96 9.30 -11.74
C GLU A 88 -1.92 8.92 -13.20
N ILE A 89 -1.14 7.92 -13.49
CA ILE A 89 -1.01 7.45 -14.86
C ILE A 89 -2.30 6.80 -15.32
N ASP A 90 -2.90 6.04 -14.45
CA ASP A 90 -4.11 5.34 -14.78
C ASP A 90 -5.26 6.28 -15.08
N VAL A 91 -5.37 7.30 -14.29
CA VAL A 91 -6.42 8.26 -14.47
C VAL A 91 -6.35 8.89 -15.84
N GLU A 92 -5.16 9.27 -16.21
CA GLU A 92 -4.97 9.87 -17.49
C GLU A 92 -5.42 9.01 -18.62
N ARG A 93 -5.01 7.79 -18.59
CA ARG A 93 -5.34 6.89 -19.66
C ARG A 93 -6.80 6.60 -19.70
N ALA A 94 -7.41 6.44 -18.58
CA ALA A 94 -8.81 6.11 -18.53
C ALA A 94 -9.64 7.18 -19.17
N ASP A 95 -9.25 8.39 -18.93
CA ASP A 95 -10.01 9.47 -19.49
C ASP A 95 -9.99 9.50 -20.97
N ARG A 96 -8.93 9.06 -21.50
CA ARG A 96 -8.76 9.20 -22.86
C ARG A 96 -9.46 8.25 -23.67
N LYS A 97 -9.92 7.34 -23.18
CA LYS A 97 -10.41 6.37 -24.01
C LYS A 97 -11.61 6.46 -24.32
#